data_dc7b4a9c16fa29b0fd10c7e5f0aa0d7e
#
_entry.id   dc7b4a9c16fa29b0fd10c7e5f0aa0d7e
#
_cell.length_a   1.000
_cell.length_b   1.000
_cell.length_c   1.000
_cell.angle_alpha   90.00
_cell.angle_beta   90.00
_cell.angle_gamma   90.00
#
_symmetry.space_group_name_H-M   'P 1'
#
loop_
_entity.id
_entity.type
_entity.pdbx_description
1 polymer ?
#
loop_
_entity_poly.entity_id
_entity_poly.type
_entity_poly.pdbx_seq_one_letter_code
_entity_poly.pdbx_strand_id
1 'polypeptide(L)'
;MSWDQGEHWQSLQLDLPNTPINDLIIQRRENDLVAATSGRSFWILDDLTPLQNAPEVEGGADLLPPRHAYRLALSGGGGPGGNDGGQNPPDGAVFDIYLAEEPTEADTVTIELLSSAGDVIRTFSTHPDEDLSPEAEPVALGAGHNRGVWDLRHEQIPNIPGAFVFGSLEGRRVVPGDYQVRLTAGEITMTQPLELRMDPRADLSLNEYIEQDAFVAEVAAELTEIHRAAMDVNDVNDQIGTLLERIEGREGADIVGEAADEFTTDLAVSYTHLTLPTILLCRSRWSPYH
;
A
#
# COMPACT_ATOMS: atom_id res chain seq x y z
N MET A 1 -14.23 29.95 -4.98
CA MET A 1 -12.98 29.76 -5.73
C MET A 1 -13.20 30.19 -7.17
N SER A 2 -12.19 30.73 -7.84
CA SER A 2 -12.24 31.15 -9.27
C SER A 2 -10.97 30.69 -9.94
N TRP A 3 -11.07 30.19 -11.17
CA TRP A 3 -9.92 29.82 -12.04
C TRP A 3 -9.68 30.82 -13.18
N ASP A 4 -10.60 31.79 -13.39
CA ASP A 4 -10.63 32.76 -14.48
C ASP A 4 -10.45 34.19 -13.98
N GLN A 5 -9.63 34.40 -12.97
CA GLN A 5 -9.32 35.70 -12.35
C GLN A 5 -10.54 36.44 -11.76
N GLY A 6 -11.58 35.70 -11.38
CA GLY A 6 -12.75 36.22 -10.69
C GLY A 6 -13.94 36.51 -11.60
N GLU A 7 -13.92 36.10 -12.86
CA GLU A 7 -15.08 36.24 -13.76
C GLU A 7 -16.21 35.29 -13.33
N HIS A 8 -15.87 34.04 -12.94
CA HIS A 8 -16.82 33.06 -12.40
C HIS A 8 -16.36 32.52 -11.06
N TRP A 9 -17.32 32.32 -10.15
CA TRP A 9 -17.05 31.85 -8.81
C TRP A 9 -17.80 30.58 -8.50
N GLN A 10 -17.10 29.59 -7.90
CA GLN A 10 -17.69 28.38 -7.37
C GLN A 10 -17.50 28.30 -5.87
N SER A 11 -18.47 27.69 -5.17
CA SER A 11 -18.37 27.51 -3.73
C SER A 11 -17.27 26.47 -3.39
N LEU A 12 -16.45 26.79 -2.39
CA LEU A 12 -15.48 25.89 -1.78
C LEU A 12 -15.81 25.69 -0.29
N GLN A 13 -17.10 25.75 0.05
CA GLN A 13 -17.51 25.65 1.46
C GLN A 13 -17.24 24.27 2.03
N LEU A 14 -17.38 23.20 1.22
CA LEU A 14 -17.23 21.82 1.67
C LEU A 14 -17.98 21.59 3.00
N ASP A 15 -17.31 21.04 4.01
CA ASP A 15 -17.86 20.77 5.34
C ASP A 15 -17.76 21.97 6.31
N LEU A 16 -17.31 23.14 5.84
CA LEU A 16 -17.26 24.34 6.65
C LEU A 16 -18.67 24.72 7.15
N PRO A 17 -18.84 24.92 8.47
CA PRO A 17 -20.12 25.35 9.02
C PRO A 17 -20.48 26.75 8.52
N ASN A 18 -21.77 27.07 8.58
CA ASN A 18 -22.23 28.42 8.27
C ASN A 18 -21.79 29.40 9.38
N THR A 19 -20.62 29.99 9.23
CA THR A 19 -19.98 30.90 10.17
C THR A 19 -19.19 31.96 9.41
N PRO A 20 -19.02 33.20 9.93
CA PRO A 20 -18.15 34.16 9.31
C PRO A 20 -16.70 33.68 9.25
N ILE A 21 -16.10 33.85 8.11
CA ILE A 21 -14.65 33.62 7.89
C ILE A 21 -13.96 34.97 8.08
N ASN A 22 -13.09 35.08 9.08
CA ASN A 22 -12.39 36.30 9.40
C ASN A 22 -11.10 36.46 8.62
N ASP A 23 -10.43 35.33 8.31
CA ASP A 23 -9.17 35.35 7.57
C ASP A 23 -8.98 34.03 6.84
N LEU A 24 -8.26 34.09 5.73
CA LEU A 24 -7.85 32.95 4.89
C LEU A 24 -6.36 33.09 4.57
N ILE A 25 -5.60 32.04 4.83
CA ILE A 25 -4.18 31.98 4.50
C ILE A 25 -3.81 30.63 3.88
N ILE A 26 -2.93 30.68 2.89
CA ILE A 26 -2.31 29.46 2.36
C ILE A 26 -0.99 29.23 3.09
N GLN A 27 -0.91 28.12 3.79
CA GLN A 27 0.33 27.65 4.42
C GLN A 27 1.24 27.10 3.31
N ARG A 28 2.30 27.84 2.99
CA ARG A 28 3.08 27.64 1.75
C ARG A 28 3.90 26.36 1.72
N ARG A 29 4.28 25.80 2.86
CA ARG A 29 5.14 24.61 2.90
C ARG A 29 4.39 23.35 2.47
N GLU A 30 3.15 23.20 2.97
CA GLU A 30 2.31 22.03 2.68
C GLU A 30 1.17 22.36 1.71
N ASN A 31 1.05 23.64 1.30
CA ASN A 31 0.01 24.13 0.38
C ASN A 31 -1.42 23.96 0.93
N ASP A 32 -1.58 24.12 2.26
CA ASP A 32 -2.87 23.95 2.93
C ASP A 32 -3.61 25.29 3.02
N LEU A 33 -4.94 25.29 2.82
CA LEU A 33 -5.78 26.45 3.06
C LEU A 33 -6.28 26.44 4.50
N VAL A 34 -5.92 27.45 5.25
CA VAL A 34 -6.37 27.63 6.64
C VAL A 34 -7.41 28.74 6.69
N ALA A 35 -8.61 28.42 7.21
CA ALA A 35 -9.70 29.36 7.42
C ALA A 35 -9.87 29.64 8.92
N ALA A 36 -9.74 30.92 9.31
CA ALA A 36 -10.02 31.38 10.66
C ALA A 36 -11.49 31.80 10.76
N THR A 37 -12.26 31.13 11.61
CA THR A 37 -13.70 31.37 11.74
C THR A 37 -14.04 32.13 12.99
N SER A 38 -15.21 32.77 13.00
CA SER A 38 -15.74 33.42 14.18
C SER A 38 -16.47 32.43 15.07
N GLY A 39 -15.82 31.98 16.14
CA GLY A 39 -16.41 31.12 17.15
C GLY A 39 -16.47 29.61 16.80
N ARG A 40 -15.92 29.20 15.66
CA ARG A 40 -15.90 27.79 15.21
C ARG A 40 -14.48 27.28 14.91
N SER A 41 -13.48 27.81 15.61
CA SER A 41 -12.08 27.39 15.52
C SER A 41 -11.43 27.63 14.14
N PHE A 42 -10.34 26.95 13.85
CA PHE A 42 -9.66 26.93 12.56
C PHE A 42 -10.08 25.69 11.78
N TRP A 43 -10.20 25.88 10.47
CA TRP A 43 -10.48 24.81 9.52
C TRP A 43 -9.34 24.74 8.52
N ILE A 44 -8.92 23.54 8.20
CA ILE A 44 -7.80 23.30 7.28
C ILE A 44 -8.30 22.43 6.14
N LEU A 45 -8.08 22.89 4.93
CA LEU A 45 -8.20 22.06 3.73
C LEU A 45 -6.78 21.71 3.32
N ASP A 46 -6.43 20.44 3.55
CA ASP A 46 -5.11 19.92 3.22
C ASP A 46 -4.91 19.84 1.72
N ASP A 47 -3.73 20.26 1.28
CA ASP A 47 -3.24 20.15 -0.08
C ASP A 47 -4.15 20.73 -1.16
N LEU A 48 -3.93 22.00 -1.48
CA LEU A 48 -4.63 22.66 -2.58
C LEU A 48 -4.14 22.26 -3.98
N THR A 49 -3.09 21.43 -4.08
CA THR A 49 -2.47 21.07 -5.37
C THR A 49 -3.47 20.48 -6.36
N PRO A 50 -4.37 19.57 -5.98
CA PRO A 50 -5.38 19.04 -6.89
C PRO A 50 -6.33 20.13 -7.42
N LEU A 51 -6.71 21.08 -6.58
CA LEU A 51 -7.58 22.18 -6.98
C LEU A 51 -6.86 23.20 -7.88
N GLN A 52 -5.59 23.44 -7.64
CA GLN A 52 -4.77 24.37 -8.43
C GLN A 52 -4.40 23.81 -9.80
N ASN A 53 -4.25 22.48 -9.90
CA ASN A 53 -3.97 21.76 -11.12
C ASN A 53 -5.19 21.00 -11.63
N ALA A 54 -6.41 21.45 -11.25
CA ALA A 54 -7.65 20.83 -11.72
C ALA A 54 -7.59 20.71 -13.23
N PRO A 55 -7.66 19.49 -13.78
CA PRO A 55 -7.37 19.27 -15.17
C PRO A 55 -8.45 19.88 -16.04
N GLU A 56 -8.04 20.53 -17.12
CA GLU A 56 -8.88 20.60 -18.31
C GLU A 56 -8.83 19.21 -18.96
N VAL A 57 -9.61 18.25 -18.40
CA VAL A 57 -9.55 16.86 -18.83
C VAL A 57 -10.24 16.74 -20.19
N GLU A 58 -9.48 16.87 -21.25
CA GLU A 58 -9.92 16.52 -22.60
C GLU A 58 -9.73 15.02 -22.94
N GLY A 59 -9.10 14.25 -22.07
CA GLY A 59 -8.74 12.88 -22.34
C GLY A 59 -8.93 11.93 -21.17
N GLY A 60 -9.88 11.08 -21.19
CA GLY A 60 -10.18 9.89 -20.40
C GLY A 60 -9.63 9.74 -18.96
N ALA A 61 -8.34 10.02 -18.72
CA ALA A 61 -7.68 9.94 -17.42
C ALA A 61 -6.57 10.99 -17.27
N ASP A 62 -6.27 11.39 -16.03
CA ASP A 62 -5.14 12.24 -15.70
C ASP A 62 -4.56 11.85 -14.32
N LEU A 63 -3.22 11.98 -14.17
CA LEU A 63 -2.50 11.81 -12.92
C LEU A 63 -1.93 13.15 -12.48
N LEU A 64 -2.50 13.72 -11.42
CA LEU A 64 -2.06 15.00 -10.90
C LEU A 64 -0.67 14.86 -10.24
N PRO A 65 0.19 15.90 -10.30
CA PRO A 65 1.47 15.88 -9.62
C PRO A 65 1.29 15.69 -8.11
N PRO A 66 1.77 14.58 -7.51
CA PRO A 66 1.68 14.37 -6.08
C PRO A 66 2.59 15.35 -5.33
N ARG A 67 2.17 15.78 -4.15
CA ARG A 67 3.08 16.49 -3.26
C ARG A 67 4.10 15.53 -2.65
N HIS A 68 5.18 16.08 -2.08
CA HIS A 68 6.12 15.28 -1.30
C HIS A 68 5.45 14.64 -0.08
N ALA A 69 5.95 13.48 0.32
CA ALA A 69 5.54 12.79 1.53
C ALA A 69 6.69 12.72 2.55
N TYR A 70 6.37 12.38 3.79
CA TYR A 70 7.38 12.18 4.85
C TYR A 70 7.35 10.72 5.33
N ARG A 71 8.52 10.09 5.42
CA ARG A 71 8.65 8.83 6.13
C ARG A 71 8.72 9.11 7.63
N LEU A 72 7.57 9.20 8.28
CA LEU A 72 7.51 9.47 9.71
C LEU A 72 8.11 8.31 10.51
N ALA A 73 8.95 8.61 11.50
CA ALA A 73 9.62 7.62 12.33
C ALA A 73 8.62 6.83 13.21
N LEU A 74 7.57 7.51 13.66
CA LEU A 74 6.46 6.94 14.42
C LEU A 74 5.18 7.17 13.64
N SER A 75 4.76 6.18 12.91
CA SER A 75 3.45 6.07 12.27
C SER A 75 2.46 5.59 13.33
N GLY A 76 1.36 6.31 13.52
CA GLY A 76 0.27 5.85 14.36
C GLY A 76 0.24 6.43 15.76
N GLY A 77 0.19 7.71 15.83
CA GLY A 77 -0.34 8.42 16.96
C GLY A 77 -1.48 9.32 16.51
N GLY A 78 -2.60 8.75 16.16
CA GLY A 78 -3.83 9.49 16.36
C GLY A 78 -3.81 9.90 17.82
N GLY A 79 -3.41 11.15 18.12
CA GLY A 79 -3.55 11.67 19.46
C GLY A 79 -4.98 11.42 19.94
N PRO A 80 -5.30 11.52 21.23
CA PRO A 80 -6.66 11.42 21.71
C PRO A 80 -7.47 12.61 21.16
N GLY A 81 -7.73 12.58 19.85
CA GLY A 81 -8.72 13.42 19.22
C GLY A 81 -10.05 12.90 19.70
N GLY A 82 -10.71 13.64 20.58
CA GLY A 82 -12.12 13.43 20.80
C GLY A 82 -12.84 13.50 19.44
N ASN A 83 -14.04 12.93 19.35
CA ASN A 83 -14.85 12.90 18.12
C ASN A 83 -15.09 14.26 17.42
N ASP A 84 -14.61 15.36 17.99
CA ASP A 84 -14.81 16.74 17.53
C ASP A 84 -13.52 17.42 17.02
N GLY A 85 -12.39 16.71 16.95
CA GLY A 85 -11.12 17.21 16.41
C GLY A 85 -10.94 16.93 14.92
N GLY A 86 -10.19 17.77 14.22
CA GLY A 86 -9.78 17.51 12.84
C GLY A 86 -8.96 16.21 12.73
N GLN A 87 -9.10 15.53 11.63
CA GLN A 87 -8.28 14.37 11.31
C GLN A 87 -6.96 14.81 10.72
N ASN A 88 -5.88 14.14 11.09
CA ASN A 88 -4.61 14.35 10.41
C ASN A 88 -4.66 13.82 8.97
N PRO A 89 -3.86 14.39 8.05
CA PRO A 89 -3.64 13.78 6.76
C PRO A 89 -3.24 12.31 6.90
N PRO A 90 -3.56 11.46 5.92
CA PRO A 90 -3.16 10.06 5.96
C PRO A 90 -1.63 9.92 6.04
N ASP A 91 -1.15 8.92 6.79
CA ASP A 91 0.26 8.57 6.83
C ASP A 91 0.63 7.83 5.55
N GLY A 92 1.42 8.48 4.72
CA GLY A 92 1.79 7.94 3.42
C GLY A 92 1.97 9.01 2.35
N ALA A 93 2.15 8.56 1.12
CA ALA A 93 2.17 9.43 -0.05
C ALA A 93 0.78 9.47 -0.68
N VAL A 94 0.23 10.66 -0.76
CA VAL A 94 -1.07 10.91 -1.39
C VAL A 94 -0.85 11.22 -2.87
N PHE A 95 -1.65 10.60 -3.73
CA PHE A 95 -1.70 10.91 -5.15
C PHE A 95 -3.15 11.02 -5.61
N ASP A 96 -3.39 11.91 -6.53
CA ASP A 96 -4.73 12.25 -7.01
C ASP A 96 -4.84 11.91 -8.50
N ILE A 97 -5.92 11.19 -8.84
CA ILE A 97 -6.21 10.70 -10.19
C ILE A 97 -7.57 11.24 -10.60
N TYR A 98 -7.69 11.64 -11.83
CA TYR A 98 -8.98 11.95 -12.44
C TYR A 98 -9.30 10.92 -13.53
N LEU A 99 -10.54 10.42 -13.53
CA LEU A 99 -11.08 9.54 -14.55
C LEU A 99 -12.35 10.17 -15.11
N ALA A 100 -12.47 10.26 -16.44
CA ALA A 100 -13.67 10.80 -17.07
C ALA A 100 -14.88 9.89 -16.89
N GLU A 101 -14.64 8.59 -16.85
CA GLU A 101 -15.64 7.53 -16.71
C GLU A 101 -15.19 6.52 -15.64
N GLU A 102 -16.14 5.80 -15.06
CA GLU A 102 -15.87 4.72 -14.14
C GLU A 102 -15.23 3.53 -14.87
N PRO A 103 -14.11 2.96 -14.35
CA PRO A 103 -13.49 1.79 -14.97
C PRO A 103 -14.43 0.60 -15.03
N THR A 104 -14.36 -0.14 -16.13
CA THR A 104 -15.10 -1.39 -16.34
C THR A 104 -14.15 -2.58 -16.32
N GLU A 105 -14.67 -3.80 -16.29
CA GLU A 105 -13.84 -5.02 -16.37
C GLU A 105 -12.98 -5.09 -17.65
N ALA A 106 -13.43 -4.43 -18.73
CA ALA A 106 -12.68 -4.37 -19.98
C ALA A 106 -11.59 -3.29 -19.98
N ASP A 107 -11.72 -2.27 -19.11
CA ASP A 107 -10.84 -1.11 -19.05
C ASP A 107 -10.15 -1.04 -17.68
N THR A 108 -9.22 -1.97 -17.45
CA THR A 108 -8.44 -2.03 -16.21
C THR A 108 -7.57 -0.78 -16.07
N VAL A 109 -7.65 -0.17 -14.90
CA VAL A 109 -6.77 0.91 -14.49
C VAL A 109 -5.74 0.38 -13.50
N THR A 110 -4.47 0.63 -13.77
CA THR A 110 -3.37 0.27 -12.88
C THR A 110 -2.61 1.49 -12.38
N ILE A 111 -2.18 1.42 -11.12
CA ILE A 111 -1.35 2.42 -10.49
C ILE A 111 -0.13 1.71 -9.95
N GLU A 112 1.05 2.14 -10.37
CA GLU A 112 2.31 1.55 -9.96
C GLU A 112 3.17 2.58 -9.24
N LEU A 113 3.70 2.19 -8.09
CA LEU A 113 4.73 2.93 -7.37
C LEU A 113 6.08 2.40 -7.82
N LEU A 114 6.92 3.30 -8.32
CA LEU A 114 8.20 2.94 -8.90
C LEU A 114 9.36 3.54 -8.11
N SER A 115 10.48 2.84 -8.10
CA SER A 115 11.76 3.40 -7.68
C SER A 115 12.22 4.51 -8.65
N SER A 116 13.22 5.29 -8.27
CA SER A 116 13.88 6.25 -9.18
C SER A 116 14.49 5.60 -10.42
N ALA A 117 14.82 4.30 -10.34
CA ALA A 117 15.33 3.51 -11.47
C ALA A 117 14.21 2.98 -12.40
N GLY A 118 12.95 3.08 -11.96
CA GLY A 118 11.79 2.58 -12.70
C GLY A 118 11.35 1.16 -12.32
N ASP A 119 11.96 0.56 -11.29
CA ASP A 119 11.54 -0.75 -10.80
C ASP A 119 10.21 -0.62 -10.06
N VAL A 120 9.29 -1.55 -10.32
CA VAL A 120 8.00 -1.60 -9.64
C VAL A 120 8.19 -2.00 -8.18
N ILE A 121 7.63 -1.21 -7.26
CA ILE A 121 7.65 -1.44 -5.82
C ILE A 121 6.31 -1.98 -5.35
N ARG A 122 5.21 -1.48 -5.91
CA ARG A 122 3.85 -1.90 -5.59
C ARG A 122 2.90 -1.56 -6.73
N THR A 123 1.91 -2.43 -6.93
CA THR A 123 0.90 -2.28 -7.97
C THR A 123 -0.49 -2.31 -7.37
N PHE A 124 -1.35 -1.39 -7.78
CA PHE A 124 -2.78 -1.38 -7.51
C PHE A 124 -3.55 -1.53 -8.82
N SER A 125 -4.64 -2.28 -8.82
CA SER A 125 -5.45 -2.50 -10.02
C SER A 125 -6.94 -2.47 -9.70
N THR A 126 -7.75 -1.91 -10.61
CA THR A 126 -9.21 -1.98 -10.48
C THR A 126 -9.73 -3.40 -10.70
N HIS A 127 -9.03 -4.18 -11.51
CA HIS A 127 -9.35 -5.60 -11.79
C HIS A 127 -8.03 -6.37 -11.78
N PRO A 128 -7.53 -6.77 -10.60
CA PRO A 128 -6.32 -7.56 -10.52
C PRO A 128 -6.56 -8.91 -11.17
N ASP A 129 -5.67 -9.30 -12.06
CA ASP A 129 -5.66 -10.60 -12.73
C ASP A 129 -4.62 -11.47 -12.03
N GLU A 130 -5.04 -12.56 -11.39
CA GLU A 130 -4.17 -13.45 -10.65
C GLU A 130 -3.11 -14.12 -11.53
N ASP A 131 -3.39 -14.26 -12.83
CA ASP A 131 -2.45 -14.88 -13.79
C ASP A 131 -1.43 -13.88 -14.34
N LEU A 132 -1.85 -12.58 -14.53
CA LEU A 132 -1.03 -11.55 -15.16
C LEU A 132 -0.34 -10.63 -14.13
N SER A 133 -0.97 -10.42 -12.99
CA SER A 133 -0.49 -9.52 -11.94
C SER A 133 -0.87 -10.05 -10.55
N PRO A 134 -0.31 -11.20 -10.14
CA PRO A 134 -0.69 -11.88 -8.90
C PRO A 134 -0.42 -11.06 -7.65
N GLU A 135 0.41 -10.04 -7.75
CA GLU A 135 0.81 -9.17 -6.64
C GLU A 135 0.06 -7.83 -6.65
N ALA A 136 -0.82 -7.58 -7.66
CA ALA A 136 -1.61 -6.36 -7.72
C ALA A 136 -2.71 -6.32 -6.64
N GLU A 137 -2.75 -5.25 -5.88
CA GLU A 137 -3.77 -5.04 -4.88
C GLU A 137 -5.03 -4.41 -5.49
N PRO A 138 -6.22 -4.85 -5.07
CA PRO A 138 -7.46 -4.29 -5.58
C PRO A 138 -7.64 -2.84 -5.11
N VAL A 139 -8.02 -1.96 -6.05
CA VAL A 139 -8.40 -0.57 -5.78
C VAL A 139 -9.73 -0.25 -6.44
N ALA A 140 -10.61 0.45 -5.72
CA ALA A 140 -11.86 0.95 -6.27
C ALA A 140 -11.67 2.40 -6.72
N LEU A 141 -11.88 2.66 -8.02
CA LEU A 141 -11.85 3.99 -8.61
C LEU A 141 -13.20 4.27 -9.27
N GLY A 142 -13.68 5.50 -9.15
CA GLY A 142 -14.91 5.96 -9.79
C GLY A 142 -14.66 7.06 -10.81
N ALA A 143 -15.72 7.48 -11.53
CA ALA A 143 -15.64 8.67 -12.36
C ALA A 143 -15.36 9.92 -11.53
N GLY A 144 -14.58 10.84 -12.08
CA GLY A 144 -14.17 12.08 -11.44
C GLY A 144 -12.86 11.96 -10.67
N HIS A 145 -12.73 12.72 -9.59
CA HIS A 145 -11.53 12.77 -8.78
C HIS A 145 -11.46 11.57 -7.81
N ASN A 146 -10.33 10.88 -7.82
CA ASN A 146 -10.00 9.77 -6.94
C ASN A 146 -8.71 10.08 -6.18
N ARG A 147 -8.65 9.78 -4.90
CA ARG A 147 -7.46 9.95 -4.06
C ARG A 147 -6.96 8.60 -3.59
N GLY A 148 -5.72 8.28 -3.94
CA GLY A 148 -4.99 7.12 -3.44
C GLY A 148 -3.98 7.50 -2.37
N VAL A 149 -3.64 6.54 -1.52
CA VAL A 149 -2.61 6.69 -0.49
C VAL A 149 -1.70 5.48 -0.54
N TRP A 150 -0.42 5.71 -0.76
CA TRP A 150 0.60 4.68 -0.59
C TRP A 150 1.19 4.75 0.81
N ASP A 151 1.13 3.67 1.55
CA ASP A 151 1.63 3.54 2.92
C ASP A 151 3.16 3.50 3.04
N LEU A 152 3.88 3.81 1.96
CA LEU A 152 5.34 3.83 1.85
C LEU A 152 5.98 2.46 2.09
N ARG A 153 5.30 1.40 1.69
CA ARG A 153 5.76 0.02 1.84
C ARG A 153 5.92 -0.67 0.51
N HIS A 154 6.83 -1.64 0.49
CA HIS A 154 6.90 -2.67 -0.53
C HIS A 154 5.69 -3.61 -0.42
N GLU A 155 5.60 -4.53 -1.35
CA GLU A 155 4.59 -5.59 -1.32
C GLU A 155 4.61 -6.36 -0.01
N GLN A 156 3.45 -6.89 0.34
CA GLN A 156 3.29 -7.71 1.55
C GLN A 156 4.02 -9.05 1.40
N ILE A 157 4.50 -9.57 2.51
CA ILE A 157 4.98 -10.96 2.56
C ILE A 157 3.77 -11.88 2.35
N PRO A 158 3.85 -12.89 1.45
CA PRO A 158 2.75 -13.80 1.20
C PRO A 158 2.20 -14.42 2.48
N ASN A 159 0.89 -14.42 2.65
CA ASN A 159 0.25 -15.02 3.82
C ASN A 159 -0.09 -16.49 3.53
N ILE A 160 0.24 -17.38 4.45
CA ILE A 160 -0.15 -18.79 4.37
C ILE A 160 -1.63 -18.91 4.76
N PRO A 161 -2.53 -19.38 3.85
CA PRO A 161 -3.96 -19.51 4.17
C PRO A 161 -4.21 -20.36 5.41
N GLY A 162 -5.01 -19.86 6.35
CA GLY A 162 -5.36 -20.54 7.58
C GLY A 162 -4.27 -20.58 8.66
N ALA A 163 -3.06 -20.08 8.41
CA ALA A 163 -2.01 -19.99 9.43
C ALA A 163 -2.15 -18.72 10.27
N PHE A 164 -1.87 -18.86 11.56
CA PHE A 164 -1.74 -17.72 12.48
C PHE A 164 -0.29 -17.28 12.55
N VAL A 165 0.00 -16.06 12.09
CA VAL A 165 1.32 -15.45 12.20
C VAL A 165 1.32 -14.43 13.33
N PHE A 166 2.20 -14.62 14.30
CA PHE A 166 2.39 -13.65 15.38
C PHE A 166 3.34 -12.56 14.91
N GLY A 167 2.79 -11.48 14.36
CA GLY A 167 3.54 -10.36 13.82
C GLY A 167 2.78 -9.70 12.66
N SER A 168 3.47 -8.81 11.97
CA SER A 168 2.96 -8.16 10.77
C SER A 168 3.63 -8.76 9.52
N LEU A 169 2.84 -9.07 8.50
CA LEU A 169 3.29 -9.46 7.16
C LEU A 169 3.30 -8.27 6.20
N GLU A 170 3.06 -7.06 6.72
CA GLU A 170 3.17 -5.84 5.92
C GLU A 170 4.57 -5.73 5.30
N GLY A 171 4.62 -5.23 4.08
CA GLY A 171 5.87 -4.98 3.37
C GLY A 171 6.80 -4.04 4.14
N ARG A 172 8.09 -4.16 3.92
CA ARG A 172 9.09 -3.26 4.50
C ARG A 172 8.86 -1.83 4.04
N ARG A 173 9.14 -0.85 4.87
CA ARG A 173 9.00 0.57 4.52
C ARG A 173 10.16 1.01 3.62
N VAL A 174 9.85 1.76 2.57
CA VAL A 174 10.85 2.27 1.62
C VAL A 174 11.76 3.33 2.25
N VAL A 175 12.95 3.51 1.69
CA VAL A 175 13.94 4.52 2.11
C VAL A 175 13.51 5.90 1.61
N PRO A 176 13.73 7.01 2.37
CA PRO A 176 13.56 8.36 1.83
C PRO A 176 14.36 8.59 0.55
N GLY A 177 13.76 9.23 -0.44
CA GLY A 177 14.37 9.46 -1.75
C GLY A 177 13.34 9.76 -2.83
N ASP A 178 13.76 9.66 -4.09
CA ASP A 178 12.91 9.94 -5.24
C ASP A 178 12.23 8.67 -5.73
N TYR A 179 10.93 8.78 -5.99
CA TYR A 179 10.03 7.74 -6.47
C TYR A 179 9.21 8.27 -7.63
N GLN A 180 8.38 7.42 -8.21
CA GLN A 180 7.45 7.80 -9.26
C GLN A 180 6.12 7.09 -9.03
N VAL A 181 5.04 7.76 -9.42
CA VAL A 181 3.69 7.17 -9.54
C VAL A 181 3.39 7.06 -11.03
N ARG A 182 3.01 5.88 -11.49
CA ARG A 182 2.60 5.64 -12.87
C ARG A 182 1.15 5.20 -12.90
N LEU A 183 0.32 5.91 -13.65
CA LEU A 183 -1.05 5.56 -13.97
C LEU A 183 -1.09 4.97 -15.37
N THR A 184 -1.78 3.84 -15.54
CA THR A 184 -2.14 3.29 -16.86
C THR A 184 -3.64 3.07 -16.90
N ALA A 185 -4.31 3.68 -17.88
CA ALA A 185 -5.74 3.58 -18.12
C ALA A 185 -5.99 3.41 -19.63
N GLY A 186 -6.26 2.20 -20.07
CA GLY A 186 -6.34 1.86 -21.49
C GLY A 186 -5.03 2.17 -22.21
N GLU A 187 -5.08 3.05 -23.22
CA GLU A 187 -3.89 3.49 -23.99
C GLU A 187 -3.14 4.66 -23.33
N ILE A 188 -3.69 5.24 -22.26
CA ILE A 188 -3.10 6.38 -21.56
C ILE A 188 -2.14 5.86 -20.52
N THR A 189 -0.87 6.32 -20.56
CA THR A 189 0.12 6.09 -19.51
C THR A 189 0.76 7.40 -19.11
N MET A 190 0.70 7.72 -17.83
CA MET A 190 1.27 8.93 -17.25
C MET A 190 2.17 8.58 -16.09
N THR A 191 3.24 9.34 -15.89
CA THR A 191 4.16 9.17 -14.77
C THR A 191 4.45 10.52 -14.14
N GLN A 192 4.33 10.59 -12.82
CA GLN A 192 4.64 11.78 -12.03
C GLN A 192 5.73 11.47 -11.00
N PRO A 193 6.65 12.40 -10.77
CA PRO A 193 7.66 12.25 -9.72
C PRO A 193 7.03 12.39 -8.33
N LEU A 194 7.53 11.61 -7.37
CA LEU A 194 7.14 11.64 -5.96
C LEU A 194 8.39 11.71 -5.08
N GLU A 195 8.55 12.78 -4.32
CA GLU A 195 9.63 12.94 -3.36
C GLU A 195 9.22 12.42 -1.98
N LEU A 196 9.98 11.48 -1.42
CA LEU A 196 9.82 11.00 -0.04
C LEU A 196 10.92 11.57 0.84
N ARG A 197 10.55 12.42 1.77
CA ARG A 197 11.46 13.11 2.70
C ARG A 197 11.63 12.35 4.01
N MET A 198 12.77 12.56 4.66
CA MET A 198 12.99 12.09 6.03
C MET A 198 12.08 12.84 7.02
N ASP A 199 11.72 12.18 8.12
CA ASP A 199 11.04 12.85 9.23
C ASP A 199 11.93 13.97 9.82
N PRO A 200 11.52 15.24 9.73
CA PRO A 200 12.33 16.35 10.23
C PRO A 200 12.48 16.38 11.76
N ARG A 201 11.75 15.52 12.47
CA ARG A 201 11.78 15.39 13.93
C ARG A 201 12.72 14.27 14.37
N ALA A 202 13.12 13.37 13.46
CA ALA A 202 14.01 12.26 13.77
C ALA A 202 15.46 12.67 13.46
N ASP A 203 16.34 12.40 14.42
CA ASP A 203 17.79 12.59 14.24
C ASP A 203 18.41 11.33 13.62
N LEU A 204 18.01 11.04 12.37
CA LEU A 204 18.47 9.90 11.59
C LEU A 204 19.06 10.38 10.28
N SER A 205 20.17 9.78 9.89
CA SER A 205 20.79 9.97 8.58
C SER A 205 20.17 9.07 7.52
N LEU A 206 20.31 9.43 6.25
CA LEU A 206 19.87 8.59 5.15
C LEU A 206 20.57 7.21 5.16
N ASN A 207 21.83 7.14 5.57
CA ASN A 207 22.55 5.87 5.67
C ASN A 207 21.93 4.91 6.67
N GLU A 208 21.44 5.41 7.82
CA GLU A 208 20.75 4.56 8.80
C GLU A 208 19.44 4.00 8.26
N TYR A 209 18.71 4.77 7.44
CA TYR A 209 17.55 4.24 6.72
C TYR A 209 17.93 3.15 5.71
N ILE A 210 19.03 3.33 4.97
CA ILE A 210 19.52 2.35 4.01
C ILE A 210 19.99 1.07 4.70
N GLU A 211 20.74 1.17 5.79
CA GLU A 211 21.19 0.01 6.58
C GLU A 211 20.00 -0.77 7.18
N GLN A 212 19.02 -0.04 7.72
CA GLN A 212 17.78 -0.64 8.21
C GLN A 212 17.04 -1.39 7.11
N ASP A 213 16.87 -0.75 5.93
CA ASP A 213 16.17 -1.34 4.81
C ASP A 213 16.86 -2.60 4.30
N ALA A 214 18.18 -2.58 4.16
CA ALA A 214 18.98 -3.73 3.74
C ALA A 214 18.78 -4.93 4.67
N PHE A 215 18.84 -4.70 5.99
CA PHE A 215 18.63 -5.76 6.98
C PHE A 215 17.19 -6.31 6.92
N VAL A 216 16.18 -5.43 6.86
CA VAL A 216 14.78 -5.86 6.79
C VAL A 216 14.48 -6.57 5.47
N ALA A 217 15.14 -6.16 4.36
CA ALA A 217 15.01 -6.82 3.07
C ALA A 217 15.50 -8.28 3.10
N GLU A 218 16.65 -8.55 3.75
CA GLU A 218 17.12 -9.93 3.94
C GLU A 218 16.10 -10.77 4.72
N VAL A 219 15.59 -10.25 5.84
CA VAL A 219 14.59 -10.96 6.66
C VAL A 219 13.29 -11.19 5.88
N ALA A 220 12.83 -10.19 5.13
CA ALA A 220 11.61 -10.31 4.32
C ALA A 220 11.76 -11.33 3.19
N ALA A 221 12.93 -11.40 2.55
CA ALA A 221 13.21 -12.39 1.52
C ALA A 221 13.17 -13.82 2.07
N GLU A 222 13.84 -14.07 3.18
CA GLU A 222 13.82 -15.38 3.86
C GLU A 222 12.40 -15.78 4.30
N LEU A 223 11.62 -14.86 4.88
CA LEU A 223 10.23 -15.12 5.25
C LEU A 223 9.36 -15.44 4.02
N THR A 224 9.56 -14.70 2.94
CA THR A 224 8.83 -14.93 1.69
C THR A 224 9.11 -16.31 1.14
N GLU A 225 10.37 -16.74 1.13
CA GLU A 225 10.77 -18.08 0.67
C GLU A 225 10.14 -19.18 1.54
N ILE A 226 10.18 -19.02 2.87
CA ILE A 226 9.57 -19.96 3.80
C ILE A 226 8.06 -20.04 3.59
N HIS A 227 7.37 -18.91 3.45
CA HIS A 227 5.93 -18.88 3.27
C HIS A 227 5.51 -19.49 1.92
N ARG A 228 6.26 -19.22 0.84
CA ARG A 228 6.02 -19.85 -0.47
C ARG A 228 6.21 -21.37 -0.39
N ALA A 229 7.29 -21.83 0.20
CA ALA A 229 7.51 -23.26 0.39
C ALA A 229 6.38 -23.92 1.21
N ALA A 230 5.85 -23.23 2.22
CA ALA A 230 4.71 -23.71 3.00
C ALA A 230 3.43 -23.80 2.18
N MET A 231 3.16 -22.82 1.33
CA MET A 231 2.00 -22.82 0.42
C MET A 231 2.13 -23.96 -0.60
N ASP A 232 3.31 -24.16 -1.18
CA ASP A 232 3.58 -25.27 -2.10
C ASP A 232 3.31 -26.63 -1.45
N VAL A 233 3.72 -26.80 -0.19
CA VAL A 233 3.43 -28.02 0.59
C VAL A 233 1.92 -28.22 0.78
N ASN A 234 1.19 -27.17 1.12
CA ASN A 234 -0.26 -27.24 1.28
C ASN A 234 -0.95 -27.59 -0.04
N ASP A 235 -0.53 -26.97 -1.15
CA ASP A 235 -1.08 -27.24 -2.47
C ASP A 235 -0.86 -28.70 -2.90
N VAL A 236 0.34 -29.24 -2.67
CA VAL A 236 0.62 -30.66 -2.93
C VAL A 236 -0.26 -31.57 -2.07
N ASN A 237 -0.46 -31.26 -0.78
CA ASN A 237 -1.34 -32.00 0.11
C ASN A 237 -2.79 -32.02 -0.38
N ASP A 238 -3.29 -30.85 -0.83
CA ASP A 238 -4.66 -30.71 -1.36
C ASP A 238 -4.83 -31.50 -2.66
N GLN A 239 -3.82 -31.50 -3.55
CA GLN A 239 -3.81 -32.32 -4.77
C GLN A 239 -3.84 -33.79 -4.45
N ILE A 240 -3.06 -34.25 -3.47
CA ILE A 240 -3.07 -35.63 -3.00
C ILE A 240 -4.44 -36.04 -2.44
N GLY A 241 -5.02 -35.18 -1.57
CA GLY A 241 -6.36 -35.38 -1.03
C GLY A 241 -7.41 -35.53 -2.13
N THR A 242 -7.41 -34.65 -3.10
CA THR A 242 -8.30 -34.69 -4.27
C THR A 242 -8.09 -35.99 -5.09
N LEU A 243 -6.86 -36.41 -5.25
CA LEU A 243 -6.55 -37.68 -5.95
C LEU A 243 -7.12 -38.87 -5.19
N LEU A 244 -6.91 -38.94 -3.87
CA LEU A 244 -7.41 -40.04 -3.03
C LEU A 244 -8.94 -40.14 -3.07
N GLU A 245 -9.65 -39.04 -2.99
CA GLU A 245 -11.11 -39.01 -3.15
C GLU A 245 -11.57 -39.56 -4.51
N ARG A 246 -10.87 -39.23 -5.59
CA ARG A 246 -11.22 -39.65 -6.95
C ARG A 246 -10.97 -41.14 -7.20
N ILE A 247 -10.06 -41.78 -6.46
CA ILE A 247 -9.74 -43.23 -6.60
C ILE A 247 -10.44 -44.07 -5.53
N GLU A 248 -11.16 -43.48 -4.61
CA GLU A 248 -11.90 -44.19 -3.56
C GLU A 248 -12.78 -45.32 -4.15
N GLY A 249 -12.68 -46.50 -3.57
CA GLY A 249 -13.42 -47.73 -4.03
C GLY A 249 -12.90 -48.36 -5.31
N ARG A 250 -11.78 -47.92 -5.89
CA ARG A 250 -11.13 -48.55 -7.04
C ARG A 250 -10.10 -49.59 -6.58
N GLU A 251 -9.83 -50.55 -7.45
CA GLU A 251 -8.77 -51.54 -7.21
C GLU A 251 -7.41 -50.86 -7.12
N GLY A 252 -6.64 -51.14 -6.07
CA GLY A 252 -5.33 -50.51 -5.79
C GLY A 252 -5.37 -49.16 -5.06
N ALA A 253 -6.54 -48.66 -4.68
CA ALA A 253 -6.66 -47.42 -3.93
C ALA A 253 -5.88 -47.47 -2.60
N ASP A 254 -5.88 -48.60 -1.92
CA ASP A 254 -5.16 -48.80 -0.66
C ASP A 254 -3.64 -48.62 -0.82
N ILE A 255 -3.06 -49.11 -1.90
CA ILE A 255 -1.61 -49.00 -2.18
C ILE A 255 -1.23 -47.52 -2.42
N VAL A 256 -2.08 -46.79 -3.16
CA VAL A 256 -1.86 -45.37 -3.42
C VAL A 256 -2.04 -44.55 -2.12
N GLY A 257 -3.00 -44.96 -1.28
CA GLY A 257 -3.22 -44.34 0.02
C GLY A 257 -2.00 -44.44 0.96
N GLU A 258 -1.45 -45.68 1.10
CA GLU A 258 -0.24 -45.92 1.91
C GLU A 258 0.96 -45.08 1.41
N ALA A 259 1.19 -45.03 0.09
CA ALA A 259 2.26 -44.20 -0.48
C ALA A 259 2.05 -42.70 -0.29
N ALA A 260 0.81 -42.24 -0.36
CA ALA A 260 0.44 -40.87 -0.11
C ALA A 260 0.67 -40.46 1.36
N ASP A 261 0.31 -41.33 2.31
CA ASP A 261 0.53 -41.10 3.75
C ASP A 261 2.03 -41.06 4.09
N GLU A 262 2.84 -41.94 3.50
CA GLU A 262 4.30 -41.89 3.67
C GLU A 262 4.88 -40.58 3.11
N PHE A 263 4.50 -40.18 1.92
CA PHE A 263 4.97 -38.97 1.26
C PHE A 263 4.56 -37.68 2.03
N THR A 264 3.30 -37.58 2.46
CA THR A 264 2.83 -36.42 3.22
C THR A 264 3.49 -36.32 4.60
N THR A 265 3.82 -37.45 5.23
CA THR A 265 4.57 -37.52 6.48
C THR A 265 5.99 -36.98 6.29
N ASP A 266 6.71 -37.42 5.27
CA ASP A 266 8.07 -36.98 4.95
C ASP A 266 8.10 -35.47 4.60
N LEU A 267 7.08 -35.02 3.88
CA LEU A 267 6.92 -33.60 3.52
C LEU A 267 6.68 -32.72 4.76
N ALA A 268 5.84 -33.17 5.71
CA ALA A 268 5.59 -32.49 6.96
C ALA A 268 6.83 -32.40 7.86
N VAL A 269 7.67 -33.44 7.88
CA VAL A 269 8.95 -33.43 8.61
C VAL A 269 9.91 -32.43 7.98
N SER A 270 10.04 -32.41 6.67
CA SER A 270 10.87 -31.43 5.95
C SER A 270 10.44 -30.00 6.22
N TYR A 271 9.14 -29.73 6.22
CA TYR A 271 8.56 -28.42 6.55
C TYR A 271 8.90 -27.97 7.97
N THR A 272 8.77 -28.84 8.97
CA THR A 272 9.13 -28.52 10.36
C THR A 272 10.62 -28.21 10.52
N HIS A 273 11.48 -28.86 9.78
CA HIS A 273 12.92 -28.57 9.80
C HIS A 273 13.28 -27.23 9.13
N LEU A 274 12.54 -26.78 8.14
CA LEU A 274 12.73 -25.46 7.51
C LEU A 274 12.27 -24.30 8.41
N THR A 275 11.22 -24.50 9.21
CA THR A 275 10.62 -23.43 10.02
C THR A 275 11.25 -23.27 11.41
N LEU A 276 11.69 -24.35 12.05
CA LEU A 276 12.24 -24.33 13.41
C LEU A 276 13.55 -23.52 13.59
N PRO A 277 14.56 -23.59 12.71
CA PRO A 277 15.79 -22.81 12.85
C PRO A 277 15.56 -21.31 12.80
N THR A 278 14.61 -20.85 11.99
CA THR A 278 14.31 -19.42 11.80
C THR A 278 13.68 -18.81 13.04
N ILE A 279 12.79 -19.55 13.71
CA ILE A 279 12.18 -19.13 15.01
C ILE A 279 13.23 -19.10 16.12
N LEU A 280 14.19 -20.03 16.14
CA LEU A 280 15.26 -20.07 17.14
C LEU A 280 16.30 -18.98 16.94
N LEU A 281 16.65 -18.62 15.71
CA LEU A 281 17.58 -17.54 15.39
C LEU A 281 17.00 -16.16 15.77
N CYS A 282 15.72 -15.94 15.60
CA CYS A 282 15.05 -14.73 16.08
C CYS A 282 15.06 -14.63 17.61
N ARG A 283 14.92 -15.72 18.34
CA ARG A 283 14.98 -15.74 19.81
C ARG A 283 16.38 -15.49 20.38
N SER A 284 17.44 -15.97 19.73
CA SER A 284 18.80 -15.88 20.26
C SER A 284 19.44 -14.49 20.10
N ARG A 285 19.01 -13.68 19.15
CA ARG A 285 19.52 -12.31 18.92
C ARG A 285 18.84 -11.24 19.77
N TRP A 286 17.72 -11.57 20.46
CA TRP A 286 16.93 -10.61 21.26
C TRP A 286 16.99 -10.86 22.76
N SER A 287 17.99 -11.53 23.27
CA SER A 287 18.24 -11.58 24.73
C SER A 287 19.27 -10.52 25.11
N PRO A 288 18.87 -9.39 25.71
CA PRO A 288 19.79 -8.34 26.15
C PRO A 288 20.40 -8.59 27.53
N TYR A 289 20.33 -9.83 28.04
CA TYR A 289 20.89 -10.20 29.35
C TYR A 289 21.78 -11.43 29.20
N HIS A 290 23.04 -11.17 28.95
CA HIS A 290 24.20 -11.81 29.57
C HIS A 290 25.35 -10.82 29.62
#